data_ed40231ef46c3e123fd1757e710fa803
#
_entry.id   ed40231ef46c3e123fd1757e710fa803
#
_cell.length_a   1.000
_cell.length_b   1.000
_cell.length_c   1.000
_cell.angle_alpha   90.00
_cell.angle_beta   90.00
_cell.angle_gamma   90.00
#
_symmetry.space_group_name_H-M   'P 1'
#
loop_
_entity.id
_entity.type
_entity.pdbx_description
1 polymer ?
#
loop_
_entity_poly.entity_id
_entity_poly.type
_entity_poly.pdbx_seq_one_letter_code
_entity_poly.pdbx_strand_id
1 'polypeptide(L)'
;MNIIMLGAQGTGKGTLAGFLVEKLGIPQISTGDIFRKNIKEQTELGIEANKYISKGMLVPDEITVPMVEARLAQDDAKNGAILDGFPRTKAQAEKLDEILANKGKKIDLVINLVTPREEIITRIINRRVCSNQNCKATYNLTMHPPVKEGICDKCGATLVQREDDSDEQSIKNRLDIYDRETSPLVEYYTNKGIVSTQEISERINRYAKEASEDVLNYIKENNIK
;
A
#
# COMPACT_ATOMS: atom_id res chain seq x y z
N MET A 1 5.95 -16.43 2.66
CA MET A 1 5.27 -15.52 3.61
C MET A 1 4.41 -14.53 2.84
N ASN A 2 3.10 -14.38 3.17
CA ASN A 2 2.21 -13.41 2.56
C ASN A 2 1.76 -12.39 3.60
N ILE A 3 2.01 -11.13 3.33
CA ILE A 3 1.76 -10.01 4.25
C ILE A 3 0.75 -9.06 3.62
N ILE A 4 -0.26 -8.63 4.39
CA ILE A 4 -1.18 -7.56 3.98
C ILE A 4 -0.79 -6.26 4.70
N MET A 5 -0.78 -5.16 3.95
CA MET A 5 -0.63 -3.80 4.50
C MET A 5 -2.00 -3.13 4.58
N LEU A 6 -2.54 -2.98 5.78
CA LEU A 6 -3.72 -2.17 6.05
C LEU A 6 -3.34 -0.76 6.54
N GLY A 7 -4.23 0.18 6.39
CA GLY A 7 -4.06 1.57 6.79
C GLY A 7 -4.55 2.52 5.70
N ALA A 8 -5.01 3.70 6.10
CA ALA A 8 -5.45 4.72 5.16
C ALA A 8 -4.33 5.18 4.21
N GLN A 9 -4.68 5.83 3.12
CA GLN A 9 -3.67 6.47 2.26
C GLN A 9 -2.88 7.50 3.07
N GLY A 10 -1.59 7.66 2.77
CA GLY A 10 -0.74 8.62 3.50
C GLY A 10 -0.15 8.10 4.81
N THR A 11 -0.54 6.94 5.33
CA THR A 11 0.00 6.36 6.57
C THR A 11 1.43 5.82 6.46
N GLY A 12 2.02 5.77 5.25
CA GLY A 12 3.39 5.28 5.07
C GLY A 12 3.52 3.82 4.67
N LYS A 13 2.42 3.13 4.30
CA LYS A 13 2.43 1.71 3.85
C LYS A 13 3.52 1.40 2.83
N GLY A 14 3.56 2.16 1.74
CA GLY A 14 4.53 1.92 0.68
C GLY A 14 5.98 2.10 1.12
N THR A 15 6.24 3.04 2.03
CA THR A 15 7.59 3.26 2.59
C THR A 15 7.99 2.10 3.49
N LEU A 16 7.09 1.68 4.40
CA LEU A 16 7.34 0.53 5.27
C LEU A 16 7.50 -0.75 4.46
N ALA A 17 6.63 -0.98 3.47
CA ALA A 17 6.74 -2.13 2.57
C ALA A 17 8.10 -2.17 1.84
N GLY A 18 8.64 -1.02 1.43
CA GLY A 18 9.96 -0.94 0.81
C GLY A 18 11.09 -1.47 1.72
N PHE A 19 11.07 -1.13 3.02
CA PHE A 19 12.03 -1.70 3.98
C PHE A 19 11.84 -3.21 4.17
N LEU A 20 10.59 -3.68 4.22
CA LEU A 20 10.31 -5.11 4.38
C LEU A 20 10.71 -5.93 3.14
N VAL A 21 10.45 -5.41 1.92
CA VAL A 21 10.90 -6.04 0.66
C VAL A 21 12.40 -6.29 0.68
N GLU A 22 13.19 -5.28 1.07
CA GLU A 22 14.66 -5.39 1.14
C GLU A 22 15.11 -6.44 2.14
N LYS A 23 14.43 -6.57 3.29
CA LYS A 23 14.81 -7.49 4.37
C LYS A 23 14.27 -8.90 4.22
N LEU A 24 13.07 -9.05 3.65
CA LEU A 24 12.39 -10.34 3.55
C LEU A 24 12.60 -11.02 2.19
N GLY A 25 13.06 -10.28 1.17
CA GLY A 25 13.30 -10.83 -0.18
C GLY A 25 12.02 -11.24 -0.92
N ILE A 26 10.85 -10.72 -0.52
CA ILE A 26 9.56 -10.96 -1.18
C ILE A 26 9.06 -9.67 -1.85
N PRO A 27 8.38 -9.75 -3.01
CA PRO A 27 7.96 -8.56 -3.75
C PRO A 27 6.79 -7.84 -3.08
N GLN A 28 6.72 -6.51 -3.27
CA GLN A 28 5.50 -5.74 -3.01
C GLN A 28 4.57 -5.80 -4.22
N ILE A 29 3.32 -6.14 -3.99
CA ILE A 29 2.21 -6.08 -4.95
C ILE A 29 1.30 -4.93 -4.54
N SER A 30 1.47 -3.78 -5.19
CA SER A 30 0.65 -2.59 -4.96
C SER A 30 -0.39 -2.46 -6.08
N THR A 31 -1.67 -2.66 -5.75
CA THR A 31 -2.76 -2.48 -6.73
C THR A 31 -2.82 -1.05 -7.25
N GLY A 32 -2.56 -0.07 -6.39
CA GLY A 32 -2.48 1.32 -6.79
C GLY A 32 -1.38 1.59 -7.82
N ASP A 33 -0.21 0.97 -7.68
CA ASP A 33 0.89 1.14 -8.63
C ASP A 33 0.60 0.44 -9.96
N ILE A 34 -0.02 -0.75 -9.91
CA ILE A 34 -0.43 -1.47 -11.13
C ILE A 34 -1.44 -0.62 -11.90
N PHE A 35 -2.47 -0.10 -11.27
CA PHE A 35 -3.46 0.75 -11.94
C PHE A 35 -2.83 2.04 -12.47
N ARG A 36 -2.04 2.77 -11.68
CA ARG A 36 -1.37 3.99 -12.14
C ARG A 36 -0.45 3.76 -13.35
N LYS A 37 0.26 2.63 -13.38
CA LYS A 37 1.06 2.26 -14.53
C LYS A 37 0.19 2.08 -15.77
N ASN A 38 -0.90 1.31 -15.67
CA ASN A 38 -1.83 1.05 -16.76
C ASN A 38 -2.53 2.33 -17.25
N ILE A 39 -2.91 3.23 -16.33
CA ILE A 39 -3.48 4.55 -16.68
C ILE A 39 -2.48 5.37 -17.50
N LYS A 40 -1.23 5.44 -17.06
CA LYS A 40 -0.18 6.16 -17.76
C LYS A 40 0.11 5.58 -19.16
N GLU A 41 0.06 4.26 -19.28
CA GLU A 41 0.27 3.51 -20.52
C GLU A 41 -0.98 3.45 -21.40
N GLN A 42 -2.11 4.01 -20.94
CA GLN A 42 -3.39 4.06 -21.68
C GLN A 42 -3.88 2.67 -22.10
N THR A 43 -3.62 1.63 -21.31
CA THR A 43 -4.15 0.29 -21.56
C THR A 43 -5.67 0.25 -21.33
N GLU A 44 -6.37 -0.75 -21.85
CA GLU A 44 -7.81 -0.95 -21.61
C GLU A 44 -8.11 -1.03 -20.09
N LEU A 45 -7.29 -1.77 -19.34
CA LEU A 45 -7.35 -1.83 -17.88
C LEU A 45 -7.18 -0.42 -17.25
N GLY A 46 -6.23 0.36 -17.73
CA GLY A 46 -5.96 1.70 -17.22
C GLY A 46 -7.11 2.67 -17.49
N ILE A 47 -7.65 2.65 -18.70
CA ILE A 47 -8.81 3.48 -19.10
C ILE A 47 -10.03 3.14 -18.22
N GLU A 48 -10.32 1.86 -18.02
CA GLU A 48 -11.44 1.43 -17.19
C GLU A 48 -11.22 1.80 -15.72
N ALA A 49 -10.05 1.50 -15.15
CA ALA A 49 -9.73 1.80 -13.75
C ALA A 49 -9.77 3.31 -13.45
N ASN A 50 -9.40 4.16 -14.42
CA ASN A 50 -9.37 5.61 -14.24
C ASN A 50 -10.77 6.21 -14.00
N LYS A 51 -11.82 5.58 -14.49
CA LYS A 51 -13.23 6.02 -14.24
C LYS A 51 -13.58 6.03 -12.75
N TYR A 52 -12.92 5.19 -11.97
CA TYR A 52 -13.11 5.04 -10.52
C TYR A 52 -12.04 5.80 -9.74
N ILE A 53 -10.78 5.62 -10.08
CA ILE A 53 -9.63 6.16 -9.33
C ILE A 53 -9.63 7.69 -9.33
N SER A 54 -9.96 8.33 -10.45
CA SER A 54 -10.06 9.80 -10.56
C SER A 54 -11.09 10.40 -9.61
N LYS A 55 -12.10 9.62 -9.21
CA LYS A 55 -13.16 10.02 -8.26
C LYS A 55 -12.88 9.55 -6.82
N GLY A 56 -11.72 8.96 -6.56
CA GLY A 56 -11.37 8.36 -5.28
C GLY A 56 -12.16 7.10 -4.92
N MET A 57 -12.79 6.44 -5.89
CA MET A 57 -13.59 5.24 -5.71
C MET A 57 -12.74 3.97 -5.83
N LEU A 58 -13.25 2.83 -5.30
CA LEU A 58 -12.64 1.53 -5.53
C LEU A 58 -12.92 1.07 -6.96
N VAL A 59 -11.90 0.45 -7.58
CA VAL A 59 -12.09 -0.28 -8.85
C VAL A 59 -12.87 -1.56 -8.54
N PRO A 60 -13.86 -1.94 -9.36
CA PRO A 60 -14.67 -3.14 -9.14
C PRO A 60 -13.85 -4.42 -8.94
N ASP A 61 -14.42 -5.35 -8.17
CA ASP A 61 -13.75 -6.60 -7.79
C ASP A 61 -13.52 -7.50 -9.02
N GLU A 62 -14.40 -7.44 -10.01
CA GLU A 62 -14.29 -8.16 -11.28
C GLU A 62 -13.03 -7.78 -12.08
N ILE A 63 -12.48 -6.60 -11.82
CA ILE A 63 -11.24 -6.12 -12.42
C ILE A 63 -10.06 -6.35 -11.47
N THR A 64 -10.25 -6.02 -10.19
CA THR A 64 -9.15 -6.00 -9.22
C THR A 64 -8.71 -7.41 -8.84
N VAL A 65 -9.65 -8.33 -8.61
CA VAL A 65 -9.33 -9.69 -8.13
C VAL A 65 -8.52 -10.48 -9.17
N PRO A 66 -8.95 -10.59 -10.46
CA PRO A 66 -8.16 -11.30 -11.46
C PRO A 66 -6.77 -10.69 -11.68
N MET A 67 -6.66 -9.36 -11.60
CA MET A 67 -5.37 -8.67 -11.71
C MET A 67 -4.41 -9.07 -10.58
N VAL A 68 -4.90 -9.12 -9.34
CA VAL A 68 -4.09 -9.55 -8.19
C VAL A 68 -3.72 -11.02 -8.28
N GLU A 69 -4.67 -11.88 -8.66
CA GLU A 69 -4.43 -13.32 -8.83
C GLU A 69 -3.36 -13.60 -9.88
N ALA A 70 -3.43 -12.93 -11.05
CA ALA A 70 -2.43 -13.03 -12.09
C ALA A 70 -1.05 -12.55 -11.62
N ARG A 71 -0.99 -11.48 -10.82
CA ARG A 71 0.26 -10.98 -10.25
C ARG A 71 0.85 -11.92 -9.21
N LEU A 72 0.04 -12.55 -8.36
CA LEU A 72 0.44 -13.56 -7.39
C LEU A 72 0.90 -14.88 -8.03
N ALA A 73 0.60 -15.10 -9.31
CA ALA A 73 1.04 -16.27 -10.05
C ALA A 73 2.44 -16.11 -10.68
N GLN A 74 3.01 -14.91 -10.67
CA GLN A 74 4.34 -14.65 -11.22
C GLN A 74 5.45 -15.28 -10.37
N ASP A 75 6.57 -15.59 -11.02
CA ASP A 75 7.68 -16.34 -10.41
C ASP A 75 8.27 -15.68 -9.17
N ASP A 76 8.39 -14.36 -9.17
CA ASP A 76 8.92 -13.59 -8.04
C ASP A 76 8.03 -13.64 -6.79
N ALA A 77 6.73 -13.94 -6.94
CA ALA A 77 5.77 -14.06 -5.83
C ALA A 77 5.58 -15.51 -5.33
N LYS A 78 6.35 -16.47 -5.86
CA LYS A 78 6.24 -17.88 -5.44
C LYS A 78 6.51 -18.10 -3.97
N ASN A 79 7.44 -17.33 -3.39
CA ASN A 79 7.82 -17.45 -1.97
C ASN A 79 6.99 -16.54 -1.05
N GLY A 80 6.02 -15.82 -1.61
CA GLY A 80 5.15 -14.89 -0.90
C GLY A 80 5.20 -13.48 -1.47
N ALA A 81 4.42 -12.59 -0.87
CA ALA A 81 4.33 -11.20 -1.29
C ALA A 81 3.84 -10.29 -0.16
N ILE A 82 4.13 -9.00 -0.29
CA ILE A 82 3.54 -7.93 0.51
C ILE A 82 2.45 -7.28 -0.33
N LEU A 83 1.18 -7.45 0.09
CA LEU A 83 0.01 -6.90 -0.58
C LEU A 83 -0.29 -5.50 -0.06
N ASP A 84 -0.24 -4.49 -0.94
CA ASP A 84 -0.53 -3.09 -0.61
C ASP A 84 -1.72 -2.59 -1.43
N GLY A 85 -2.78 -2.19 -0.73
CA GLY A 85 -4.03 -1.72 -1.34
C GLY A 85 -4.97 -2.85 -1.81
N PHE A 86 -4.73 -4.08 -1.40
CA PHE A 86 -5.62 -5.22 -1.54
C PHE A 86 -5.37 -6.20 -0.37
N PRO A 87 -6.43 -6.75 0.27
CA PRO A 87 -7.84 -6.45 0.04
C PRO A 87 -8.25 -5.08 0.62
N ARG A 88 -9.35 -4.52 0.12
CA ARG A 88 -9.98 -3.30 0.62
C ARG A 88 -11.41 -3.51 1.12
N THR A 89 -12.01 -4.65 0.81
CA THR A 89 -13.35 -5.04 1.27
C THR A 89 -13.31 -6.44 1.84
N LYS A 90 -14.34 -6.79 2.64
CA LYS A 90 -14.45 -8.15 3.19
C LYS A 90 -14.55 -9.20 2.08
N ALA A 91 -15.31 -8.92 1.01
CA ALA A 91 -15.44 -9.82 -0.13
C ALA A 91 -14.08 -10.09 -0.80
N GLN A 92 -13.25 -9.05 -0.97
CA GLN A 92 -11.89 -9.20 -1.49
C GLN A 92 -11.01 -10.03 -0.54
N ALA A 93 -11.16 -9.85 0.79
CA ALA A 93 -10.39 -10.61 1.77
C ALA A 93 -10.73 -12.10 1.74
N GLU A 94 -12.01 -12.44 1.68
CA GLU A 94 -12.49 -13.82 1.54
C GLU A 94 -12.00 -14.45 0.23
N LYS A 95 -12.07 -13.70 -0.87
CA LYS A 95 -11.56 -14.17 -2.16
C LYS A 95 -10.06 -14.37 -2.19
N LEU A 96 -9.29 -13.51 -1.53
CA LEU A 96 -7.84 -13.66 -1.38
C LEU A 96 -7.50 -14.93 -0.58
N ASP A 97 -8.24 -15.20 0.49
CA ASP A 97 -8.07 -16.42 1.28
C ASP A 97 -8.30 -17.68 0.41
N GLU A 98 -9.34 -17.70 -0.45
CA GLU A 98 -9.60 -18.80 -1.39
C GLU A 98 -8.44 -18.96 -2.40
N ILE A 99 -8.00 -17.87 -3.03
CA ILE A 99 -6.90 -17.88 -4.02
C ILE A 99 -5.62 -18.46 -3.40
N LEU A 100 -5.31 -18.07 -2.17
CA LEU A 100 -4.11 -18.57 -1.49
C LEU A 100 -4.29 -20.02 -1.04
N ALA A 101 -5.45 -20.39 -0.50
CA ALA A 101 -5.74 -21.77 -0.08
C ALA A 101 -5.63 -22.76 -1.24
N ASN A 102 -6.09 -22.41 -2.43
CA ASN A 102 -5.96 -23.23 -3.65
C ASN A 102 -4.48 -23.48 -4.04
N LYS A 103 -3.56 -22.65 -3.52
CA LYS A 103 -2.11 -22.79 -3.72
C LYS A 103 -1.40 -23.38 -2.49
N GLY A 104 -2.14 -23.85 -1.49
CA GLY A 104 -1.58 -24.34 -0.22
C GLY A 104 -0.92 -23.23 0.62
N LYS A 105 -1.34 -21.98 0.44
CA LYS A 105 -0.81 -20.79 1.12
C LYS A 105 -1.90 -20.14 1.97
N LYS A 106 -1.49 -19.21 2.81
CA LYS A 106 -2.38 -18.38 3.65
C LYS A 106 -1.81 -16.98 3.79
N ILE A 107 -2.56 -16.09 4.42
CA ILE A 107 -2.03 -14.84 4.95
C ILE A 107 -1.34 -15.14 6.28
N ASP A 108 -0.09 -14.76 6.39
CA ASP A 108 0.75 -15.02 7.57
C ASP A 108 0.77 -13.85 8.54
N LEU A 109 0.64 -12.62 8.03
CA LEU A 109 0.67 -11.40 8.83
C LEU A 109 -0.14 -10.29 8.15
N VAL A 110 -0.83 -9.51 8.96
CA VAL A 110 -1.45 -8.25 8.56
C VAL A 110 -0.81 -7.12 9.37
N ILE A 111 -0.23 -6.16 8.68
CA ILE A 111 0.36 -4.97 9.30
C ILE A 111 -0.65 -3.84 9.16
N ASN A 112 -1.22 -3.41 10.27
CA ASN A 112 -2.15 -2.29 10.31
C ASN A 112 -1.41 -1.01 10.70
N LEU A 113 -1.30 -0.04 9.77
CA LEU A 113 -0.69 1.24 10.05
C LEU A 113 -1.74 2.28 10.44
N VAL A 114 -1.53 2.88 11.58
CA VAL A 114 -2.38 3.94 12.13
C VAL A 114 -1.62 5.27 12.12
N THR A 115 -2.29 6.33 11.67
CA THR A 115 -1.78 7.70 11.67
C THR A 115 -2.96 8.64 11.92
N PRO A 116 -2.82 9.68 12.75
CA PRO A 116 -3.87 10.68 12.96
C PRO A 116 -4.37 11.29 11.64
N ARG A 117 -5.71 11.47 11.52
CA ARG A 117 -6.34 11.89 10.25
C ARG A 117 -5.81 13.23 9.73
N GLU A 118 -5.56 14.17 10.63
CA GLU A 118 -4.99 15.48 10.31
C GLU A 118 -3.58 15.39 9.72
N GLU A 119 -2.75 14.47 10.22
CA GLU A 119 -1.42 14.22 9.66
C GLU A 119 -1.52 13.56 8.27
N ILE A 120 -2.49 12.67 8.06
CA ILE A 120 -2.69 12.00 6.77
C ILE A 120 -2.93 13.02 5.66
N ILE A 121 -3.82 14.00 5.89
CA ILE A 121 -4.16 15.00 4.87
C ILE A 121 -2.91 15.82 4.51
N THR A 122 -2.20 16.31 5.52
CA THR A 122 -0.94 17.07 5.34
C THR A 122 0.09 16.25 4.57
N ARG A 123 0.23 14.96 4.89
CA ARG A 123 1.16 14.05 4.21
C ARG A 123 0.81 13.83 2.75
N ILE A 124 -0.48 13.72 2.41
CA ILE A 124 -0.93 13.51 1.02
C ILE A 124 -0.66 14.75 0.17
N ILE A 125 -1.03 15.94 0.67
CA ILE A 125 -0.84 17.22 -0.05
C ILE A 125 0.65 17.47 -0.35
N ASN A 126 1.52 17.16 0.61
CA ASN A 126 2.96 17.36 0.50
C ASN A 126 3.72 16.19 -0.14
N ARG A 127 3.01 15.13 -0.56
CA ARG A 127 3.64 13.98 -1.20
C ARG A 127 4.13 14.31 -2.59
N ARG A 128 5.35 13.86 -2.88
CA ARG A 128 5.94 13.87 -4.23
C ARG A 128 6.48 12.48 -4.54
N VAL A 129 6.38 12.08 -5.78
CA VAL A 129 6.88 10.78 -6.27
C VAL A 129 7.83 10.99 -7.42
N CYS A 130 8.81 10.12 -7.54
CA CYS A 130 9.74 10.14 -8.65
C CYS A 130 8.99 9.79 -9.95
N SER A 131 9.19 10.60 -11.00
CA SER A 131 8.59 10.36 -12.33
C SER A 131 9.15 9.12 -13.03
N ASN A 132 10.33 8.64 -12.61
CA ASN A 132 10.94 7.40 -13.08
C ASN A 132 10.25 6.20 -12.44
N GLN A 133 9.49 5.44 -13.23
CA GLN A 133 8.72 4.27 -12.79
C GLN A 133 9.58 3.16 -12.16
N ASN A 134 10.85 3.05 -12.53
CA ASN A 134 11.75 2.06 -11.96
C ASN A 134 12.31 2.47 -10.59
N CYS A 135 12.35 3.78 -10.31
CA CYS A 135 12.87 4.31 -9.05
C CYS A 135 11.86 4.24 -7.90
N LYS A 136 10.60 4.61 -8.15
CA LYS A 136 9.47 4.61 -7.20
C LYS A 136 9.73 5.37 -5.88
N ALA A 137 10.76 6.20 -5.80
CA ALA A 137 11.05 6.97 -4.59
C ALA A 137 9.89 7.92 -4.27
N THR A 138 9.55 8.02 -2.99
CA THR A 138 8.50 8.91 -2.48
C THR A 138 9.12 9.87 -1.47
N TYR A 139 8.74 11.13 -1.58
CA TYR A 139 9.16 12.24 -0.72
C TYR A 139 7.96 12.91 -0.08
N ASN A 140 8.21 13.62 0.98
CA ASN A 140 7.26 14.55 1.59
C ASN A 140 7.95 15.89 1.78
N LEU A 141 7.37 16.97 1.25
CA LEU A 141 8.00 18.30 1.23
C LEU A 141 8.24 18.90 2.62
N THR A 142 7.50 18.43 3.65
CA THR A 142 7.65 18.90 5.03
C THR A 142 8.45 17.94 5.90
N MET A 143 8.22 16.62 5.77
CA MET A 143 8.83 15.62 6.66
C MET A 143 10.17 15.09 6.14
N HIS A 144 10.26 14.83 4.85
CA HIS A 144 11.45 14.27 4.18
C HIS A 144 11.58 14.93 2.80
N PRO A 145 11.97 16.23 2.75
CA PRO A 145 12.15 16.92 1.50
C PRO A 145 13.35 16.33 0.74
N PRO A 146 13.36 16.41 -0.61
CA PRO A 146 14.54 16.07 -1.38
C PRO A 146 15.68 17.06 -1.07
N VAL A 147 16.92 16.64 -1.23
CA VAL A 147 18.11 17.49 -1.08
C VAL A 147 18.08 18.68 -2.05
N LYS A 148 17.65 18.41 -3.30
CA LYS A 148 17.41 19.44 -4.30
C LYS A 148 15.93 19.48 -4.63
N GLU A 149 15.31 20.64 -4.49
CA GLU A 149 13.89 20.82 -4.76
C GLU A 149 13.49 20.29 -6.15
N GLY A 150 12.42 19.51 -6.18
CA GLY A 150 11.87 18.94 -7.41
C GLY A 150 12.66 17.80 -8.03
N ILE A 151 13.79 17.37 -7.44
CA ILE A 151 14.70 16.36 -8.00
C ILE A 151 14.78 15.15 -7.05
N CYS A 152 14.71 13.95 -7.62
CA CYS A 152 14.83 12.70 -6.89
C CYS A 152 16.30 12.45 -6.49
N ASP A 153 16.58 12.31 -5.19
CA ASP A 153 17.93 12.06 -4.65
C ASP A 153 18.49 10.70 -5.09
N LYS A 154 17.59 9.72 -5.42
CA LYS A 154 18.01 8.36 -5.80
C LYS A 154 18.44 8.25 -7.27
N CYS A 155 17.79 8.96 -8.20
CA CYS A 155 18.01 8.75 -9.63
C CYS A 155 18.09 10.05 -10.46
N GLY A 156 17.94 11.22 -9.85
CA GLY A 156 18.02 12.52 -10.53
C GLY A 156 16.79 12.89 -11.38
N ALA A 157 15.77 12.04 -11.45
CA ALA A 157 14.55 12.35 -12.19
C ALA A 157 13.68 13.40 -11.46
N THR A 158 12.78 14.07 -12.17
CA THR A 158 11.86 15.05 -11.62
C THR A 158 10.89 14.39 -10.61
N LEU A 159 10.56 15.13 -9.56
CA LEU A 159 9.50 14.77 -8.61
C LEU A 159 8.18 15.40 -9.05
N VAL A 160 7.12 14.59 -9.02
CA VAL A 160 5.77 15.04 -9.41
C VAL A 160 4.77 14.73 -8.30
N GLN A 161 3.69 15.50 -8.24
CA GLN A 161 2.53 15.14 -7.42
C GLN A 161 1.73 14.06 -8.15
N ARG A 162 1.13 13.12 -7.43
CA ARG A 162 0.20 12.16 -8.02
C ARG A 162 -1.10 12.89 -8.40
N GLU A 163 -1.70 12.52 -9.52
CA GLU A 163 -2.97 13.10 -9.96
C GLU A 163 -4.08 12.88 -8.92
N ASP A 164 -4.13 11.69 -8.30
CA ASP A 164 -5.10 11.34 -7.27
C ASP A 164 -4.83 12.00 -5.89
N ASP A 165 -3.77 12.80 -5.76
CA ASP A 165 -3.46 13.61 -4.57
C ASP A 165 -3.69 15.12 -4.79
N SER A 166 -4.11 15.54 -5.98
CA SER A 166 -4.28 16.96 -6.33
C SER A 166 -5.67 17.51 -6.00
N ASP A 167 -6.67 16.62 -5.86
CA ASP A 167 -8.06 16.99 -5.59
C ASP A 167 -8.45 16.65 -4.14
N GLU A 168 -8.78 17.68 -3.37
CA GLU A 168 -9.15 17.55 -1.95
C GLU A 168 -10.40 16.68 -1.76
N GLN A 169 -11.38 16.77 -2.68
CA GLN A 169 -12.58 15.94 -2.58
C GLN A 169 -12.27 14.47 -2.81
N SER A 170 -11.41 14.17 -3.77
CA SER A 170 -10.93 12.80 -4.00
C SER A 170 -10.19 12.25 -2.77
N ILE A 171 -9.36 13.07 -2.11
CA ILE A 171 -8.67 12.66 -0.87
C ILE A 171 -9.69 12.32 0.23
N LYS A 172 -10.70 13.17 0.45
CA LYS A 172 -11.77 12.94 1.44
C LYS A 172 -12.56 11.66 1.11
N ASN A 173 -13.00 11.50 -0.13
CA ASN A 173 -13.74 10.31 -0.57
C ASN A 173 -12.96 9.02 -0.30
N ARG A 174 -11.65 9.02 -0.56
CA ARG A 174 -10.78 7.84 -0.32
C ARG A 174 -10.63 7.54 1.18
N LEU A 175 -10.60 8.56 2.04
CA LEU A 175 -10.56 8.35 3.49
C LEU A 175 -11.90 7.81 4.01
N ASP A 176 -13.01 8.34 3.53
CA ASP A 176 -14.34 7.90 3.93
C ASP A 176 -14.63 6.45 3.46
N ILE A 177 -14.17 6.11 2.25
CA ILE A 177 -14.24 4.72 1.75
C ILE A 177 -13.35 3.80 2.59
N TYR A 178 -12.14 4.24 2.94
CA TYR A 178 -11.28 3.46 3.83
C TYR A 178 -11.96 3.19 5.17
N ASP A 179 -12.53 4.20 5.80
CA ASP A 179 -13.19 4.08 7.10
C ASP A 179 -14.39 3.12 7.03
N ARG A 180 -15.16 3.15 5.93
CA ARG A 180 -16.36 2.33 5.76
C ARG A 180 -16.06 0.89 5.32
N GLU A 181 -15.16 0.71 4.36
CA GLU A 181 -14.98 -0.58 3.67
C GLU A 181 -13.74 -1.34 4.14
N THR A 182 -12.64 -0.61 4.43
CA THR A 182 -11.33 -1.24 4.65
C THR A 182 -11.00 -1.36 6.13
N SER A 183 -11.34 -0.37 6.96
CA SER A 183 -11.03 -0.42 8.39
C SER A 183 -11.66 -1.64 9.10
N PRO A 184 -12.87 -2.14 8.72
CA PRO A 184 -13.43 -3.36 9.30
C PRO A 184 -12.57 -4.62 9.09
N LEU A 185 -11.67 -4.62 8.11
CA LEU A 185 -10.74 -5.73 7.90
C LEU A 185 -9.75 -5.90 9.05
N VAL A 186 -9.47 -4.84 9.79
CA VAL A 186 -8.61 -4.93 10.98
C VAL A 186 -9.22 -5.90 11.99
N GLU A 187 -10.51 -5.76 12.29
CA GLU A 187 -11.24 -6.68 13.17
C GLU A 187 -11.30 -8.10 12.58
N TYR A 188 -11.62 -8.22 11.28
CA TYR A 188 -11.65 -9.51 10.58
C TYR A 188 -10.36 -10.31 10.74
N TYR A 189 -9.20 -9.66 10.58
CA TYR A 189 -7.91 -10.33 10.73
C TYR A 189 -7.43 -10.41 12.18
N THR A 190 -7.86 -9.51 13.07
CA THR A 190 -7.61 -9.61 14.52
C THR A 190 -8.25 -10.87 15.08
N ASN A 191 -9.47 -11.20 14.66
CA ASN A 191 -10.15 -12.44 15.05
C ASN A 191 -9.43 -13.71 14.54
N LYS A 192 -8.56 -13.59 13.53
CA LYS A 192 -7.67 -14.66 13.06
C LYS A 192 -6.32 -14.69 13.82
N GLY A 193 -6.04 -13.73 14.69
CA GLY A 193 -4.81 -13.65 15.50
C GLY A 193 -3.54 -13.31 14.70
N ILE A 194 -3.66 -12.62 13.54
CA ILE A 194 -2.55 -12.36 12.63
C ILE A 194 -2.28 -10.87 12.38
N VAL A 195 -2.76 -9.97 13.25
CA VAL A 195 -2.59 -8.52 13.10
C VAL A 195 -1.48 -7.98 13.99
N SER A 196 -0.58 -7.19 13.41
CA SER A 196 0.36 -6.33 14.11
C SER A 196 0.02 -4.87 13.81
N THR A 197 -0.37 -4.10 14.81
CA THR A 197 -0.69 -2.67 14.63
C THR A 197 0.53 -1.81 14.92
N GLN A 198 0.82 -0.89 14.00
CA GLN A 198 1.94 0.03 14.06
C GLN A 198 1.43 1.47 13.94
N GLU A 199 1.67 2.30 14.95
CA GLU A 199 1.42 3.73 14.86
C GLU A 199 2.61 4.41 14.18
N ILE A 200 2.32 5.25 13.18
CA ILE A 200 3.29 6.10 12.49
C ILE A 200 2.80 7.55 12.61
N SER A 201 3.47 8.35 13.44
CA SER A 201 3.04 9.70 13.75
C SER A 201 4.22 10.61 14.08
N GLU A 202 4.16 11.86 13.62
CA GLU A 202 5.12 12.90 13.97
C GLU A 202 5.04 13.25 15.47
N ARG A 203 3.84 13.13 16.07
CA ARG A 203 3.62 13.44 17.50
C ARG A 203 4.47 12.57 18.43
N ILE A 204 4.75 11.32 18.01
CA ILE A 204 5.59 10.37 18.78
C ILE A 204 6.95 10.16 18.12
N ASN A 205 7.31 10.99 17.14
CA ASN A 205 8.57 10.91 16.39
C ASN A 205 8.86 9.48 15.90
N ARG A 206 7.83 8.82 15.36
CA ARG A 206 7.91 7.42 14.90
C ARG A 206 7.52 7.34 13.43
N TYR A 207 8.42 6.82 12.61
CA TYR A 207 8.31 6.75 11.16
C TYR A 207 8.34 5.30 10.64
N ALA A 208 8.27 5.16 9.34
CA ALA A 208 8.18 3.86 8.69
C ALA A 208 9.42 2.96 8.92
N LYS A 209 10.58 3.55 9.18
CA LYS A 209 11.81 2.78 9.44
C LYS A 209 11.73 2.07 10.79
N GLU A 210 11.44 2.80 11.85
CA GLU A 210 11.30 2.26 13.21
C GLU A 210 10.18 1.21 13.25
N ALA A 211 9.04 1.51 12.62
CA ALA A 211 7.94 0.56 12.51
C ALA A 211 8.33 -0.71 11.74
N SER A 212 9.22 -0.61 10.73
CA SER A 212 9.69 -1.80 10.00
C SER A 212 10.58 -2.70 10.87
N GLU A 213 11.40 -2.11 11.75
CA GLU A 213 12.24 -2.85 12.70
C GLU A 213 11.37 -3.62 13.70
N ASP A 214 10.33 -2.98 14.24
CA ASP A 214 9.38 -3.64 15.15
C ASP A 214 8.61 -4.77 14.47
N VAL A 215 8.19 -4.59 13.22
CA VAL A 215 7.54 -5.66 12.44
C VAL A 215 8.49 -6.83 12.20
N LEU A 216 9.75 -6.57 11.87
CA LEU A 216 10.74 -7.64 11.69
C LEU A 216 11.03 -8.39 12.99
N ASN A 217 11.05 -7.70 14.14
CA ASN A 217 11.16 -8.35 15.45
C ASN A 217 9.92 -9.18 15.74
N TYR A 218 8.72 -8.67 15.50
CA TYR A 218 7.48 -9.41 15.66
C TYR A 218 7.45 -10.70 14.80
N ILE A 219 7.89 -10.63 13.55
CA ILE A 219 7.99 -11.81 12.67
C ILE A 219 8.92 -12.87 13.26
N LYS A 220 10.08 -12.47 13.81
CA LYS A 220 11.04 -13.39 14.44
C LYS A 220 10.50 -14.01 15.72
N GLU A 221 9.96 -13.20 16.63
CA GLU A 221 9.43 -13.63 17.92
C GLU A 221 8.26 -14.61 17.78
N ASN A 222 7.43 -14.41 16.75
CA ASN A 222 6.26 -15.26 16.48
C ASN A 222 6.55 -16.40 15.49
N ASN A 223 7.82 -16.59 15.07
CA ASN A 223 8.23 -17.63 14.12
C ASN A 223 7.41 -17.65 12.82
N ILE A 224 7.02 -16.47 12.32
CA ILE A 224 6.27 -16.36 11.07
C ILE A 224 7.22 -16.65 9.88
N LYS A 225 6.85 -17.63 9.05
CA LYS A 225 7.71 -18.15 7.96
C LYS A 225 7.08 -17.90 6.58
#